data_a0ee40a55f34c7e3f40cc5096fa07834
#
_entry.id   a0ee40a55f34c7e3f40cc5096fa07834
#
_cell.length_a   1.000
_cell.length_b   1.000
_cell.length_c   1.000
_cell.angle_alpha   90.00
_cell.angle_beta   90.00
_cell.angle_gamma   90.00
#
_symmetry.space_group_name_H-M   'P 1'
#
loop_
_entity.id
_entity.type
_entity.pdbx_description
1 polymer ?
#
loop_
_entity_poly.entity_id
_entity_poly.type
_entity_poly.pdbx_seq_one_letter_code
_entity_poly.pdbx_strand_id
1 'polypeptide(L)'
;MDFGRAFTYVTEDPDWIKKIGIAGLITLIPLVGSIILLGWGLEITRRVINNNATPLADWDDFGAYLSSGVKGFIAVVVYCLPIGVIYGCGIGLTFGLAGAAGSVDSEASGALGSIAGASIFCIYCFAILYAIFIALVIPPAFANLAVTGELGAAFRFGEIFSILRAAVGPYLLSLLVLALASSVLSSIGSLLCGIGLLFTSAYTLAVSSHLHGQAYNIAKATTGGAAIEQSM
;
A
#
# COMPACT_ATOMS: atom_id res chain seq x y z
N MET A 1 -16.55 8.41 -7.21
CA MET A 1 -15.50 7.44 -7.48
C MET A 1 -16.02 6.42 -8.45
N ASP A 2 -15.31 6.19 -9.52
CA ASP A 2 -15.72 5.25 -10.58
C ASP A 2 -14.86 3.97 -10.47
N PHE A 3 -15.41 2.97 -9.81
CA PHE A 3 -14.75 1.68 -9.63
C PHE A 3 -14.69 0.90 -10.95
N GLY A 4 -15.75 0.97 -11.78
CA GLY A 4 -15.78 0.30 -13.08
C GLY A 4 -14.60 0.75 -13.94
N ARG A 5 -14.42 2.06 -14.06
CA ARG A 5 -13.31 2.64 -14.82
C ARG A 5 -11.93 2.25 -14.27
N ALA A 6 -11.79 2.05 -12.94
CA ALA A 6 -10.53 1.62 -12.36
C ALA A 6 -10.09 0.21 -12.79
N PHE A 7 -11.02 -0.62 -13.21
CA PHE A 7 -10.73 -1.95 -13.76
C PHE A 7 -10.63 -1.93 -15.28
N THR A 8 -11.49 -1.15 -15.98
CA THR A 8 -11.55 -1.18 -17.43
C THR A 8 -10.46 -0.36 -18.10
N TYR A 9 -9.97 0.73 -17.47
CA TYR A 9 -8.96 1.62 -18.08
C TYR A 9 -7.68 0.89 -18.50
N VAL A 10 -7.31 -0.18 -17.78
CA VAL A 10 -6.15 -0.99 -18.12
C VAL A 10 -6.35 -1.66 -19.47
N THR A 11 -7.53 -2.27 -19.70
CA THR A 11 -7.86 -2.98 -20.93
C THR A 11 -8.26 -2.06 -22.09
N GLU A 12 -8.57 -0.80 -21.80
CA GLU A 12 -8.82 0.24 -22.82
C GLU A 12 -7.52 0.72 -23.51
N ASP A 13 -6.37 0.54 -22.85
CA ASP A 13 -5.07 0.88 -23.43
C ASP A 13 -4.67 -0.17 -24.48
N PRO A 14 -4.37 0.23 -25.75
CA PRO A 14 -4.06 -0.73 -26.81
C PRO A 14 -2.85 -1.62 -26.50
N ASP A 15 -1.91 -1.13 -25.71
CA ASP A 15 -0.67 -1.83 -25.35
C ASP A 15 -0.72 -2.49 -23.96
N TRP A 16 -1.90 -2.62 -23.35
CA TRP A 16 -2.05 -3.09 -21.97
C TRP A 16 -1.38 -4.45 -21.71
N ILE A 17 -1.47 -5.39 -22.65
CA ILE A 17 -0.86 -6.72 -22.50
C ILE A 17 0.66 -6.59 -22.37
N LYS A 18 1.28 -5.76 -23.20
CA LYS A 18 2.72 -5.48 -23.16
C LYS A 18 3.09 -4.80 -21.85
N LYS A 19 2.35 -3.77 -21.44
CA LYS A 19 2.63 -2.99 -20.22
C LYS A 19 2.50 -3.83 -18.95
N ILE A 20 1.41 -4.58 -18.81
CA ILE A 20 1.20 -5.51 -17.68
C ILE A 20 2.15 -6.69 -17.75
N GLY A 21 2.47 -7.19 -18.95
CA GLY A 21 3.44 -8.24 -19.17
C GLY A 21 4.84 -7.86 -18.67
N ILE A 22 5.32 -6.68 -19.03
CA ILE A 22 6.62 -6.15 -18.56
C ILE A 22 6.57 -5.97 -17.03
N ALA A 23 5.50 -5.39 -16.48
CA ALA A 23 5.32 -5.25 -15.03
C ALA A 23 5.39 -6.60 -14.31
N GLY A 24 4.70 -7.62 -14.85
CA GLY A 24 4.74 -8.98 -14.31
C GLY A 24 6.15 -9.58 -14.32
N LEU A 25 6.91 -9.40 -15.42
CA LEU A 25 8.30 -9.87 -15.50
C LEU A 25 9.23 -9.13 -14.53
N ILE A 26 9.02 -7.83 -14.34
CA ILE A 26 9.79 -7.03 -13.37
C ILE A 26 9.58 -7.55 -11.95
N THR A 27 8.40 -8.10 -11.62
CA THR A 27 8.13 -8.71 -10.31
C THR A 27 9.10 -9.85 -9.97
N LEU A 28 9.69 -10.52 -10.98
CA LEU A 28 10.68 -11.59 -10.78
C LEU A 28 12.03 -11.07 -10.26
N ILE A 29 12.30 -9.77 -10.37
CA ILE A 29 13.53 -9.18 -9.88
C ILE A 29 13.32 -8.77 -8.41
N PRO A 30 13.86 -9.54 -7.43
CA PRO A 30 13.62 -9.24 -6.04
C PRO A 30 14.21 -7.85 -5.70
N LEU A 31 13.52 -7.13 -4.83
CA LEU A 31 13.83 -5.80 -4.33
C LEU A 31 13.82 -4.70 -5.42
N VAL A 32 14.70 -4.79 -6.43
CA VAL A 32 14.79 -3.75 -7.49
C VAL A 32 13.50 -3.69 -8.30
N GLY A 33 12.93 -4.85 -8.65
CA GLY A 33 11.65 -4.92 -9.37
C GLY A 33 10.51 -4.29 -8.56
N SER A 34 10.44 -4.58 -7.27
CA SER A 34 9.43 -3.97 -6.39
C SER A 34 9.57 -2.45 -6.31
N ILE A 35 10.80 -1.92 -6.29
CA ILE A 35 11.06 -0.48 -6.29
C ILE A 35 10.61 0.14 -7.63
N ILE A 36 10.95 -0.48 -8.76
CA ILE A 36 10.53 0.02 -10.08
C ILE A 36 9.00 0.01 -10.21
N LEU A 37 8.34 -1.07 -9.78
CA LEU A 37 6.89 -1.19 -9.79
C LEU A 37 6.19 -0.15 -8.89
N LEU A 38 6.77 0.14 -7.74
CA LEU A 38 6.32 1.24 -6.86
C LEU A 38 6.35 2.58 -7.61
N GLY A 39 7.45 2.88 -8.29
CA GLY A 39 7.60 4.10 -9.10
C GLY A 39 6.62 4.16 -10.26
N TRP A 40 6.40 3.03 -10.94
CA TRP A 40 5.40 2.91 -12.00
C TRP A 40 3.97 3.16 -11.47
N GLY A 41 3.62 2.61 -10.30
CA GLY A 41 2.36 2.87 -9.61
C GLY A 41 2.18 4.35 -9.20
N LEU A 42 3.24 5.00 -8.73
CA LEU A 42 3.23 6.44 -8.43
C LEU A 42 2.98 7.27 -9.69
N GLU A 43 3.57 6.90 -10.83
CA GLU A 43 3.33 7.57 -12.11
C GLU A 43 1.89 7.41 -12.59
N ILE A 44 1.30 6.21 -12.48
CA ILE A 44 -0.12 5.99 -12.77
C ILE A 44 -0.98 6.89 -11.87
N THR A 45 -0.70 6.91 -10.56
CA THR A 45 -1.43 7.77 -9.61
C THR A 45 -1.34 9.24 -10.02
N ARG A 46 -0.16 9.72 -10.42
CA ARG A 46 0.07 11.09 -10.89
C ARG A 46 -0.71 11.39 -12.17
N ARG A 47 -0.73 10.48 -13.14
CA ARG A 47 -1.48 10.63 -14.39
C ARG A 47 -2.99 10.70 -14.13
N VAL A 48 -3.51 9.88 -13.21
CA VAL A 48 -4.93 9.92 -12.82
C VAL A 48 -5.27 11.24 -12.12
N ILE A 49 -4.42 11.72 -11.22
CA ILE A 49 -4.62 13.00 -10.54
C ILE A 49 -4.66 14.16 -11.55
N ASN A 50 -3.82 14.10 -12.56
CA ASN A 50 -3.76 15.10 -13.64
C ASN A 50 -4.83 14.88 -14.74
N ASN A 51 -5.76 13.94 -14.57
CA ASN A 51 -6.80 13.59 -15.52
C ASN A 51 -6.28 13.27 -16.94
N ASN A 52 -5.14 12.60 -17.04
CA ASN A 52 -4.60 12.17 -18.33
C ASN A 52 -5.55 11.16 -19.00
N ALA A 53 -5.68 11.26 -20.32
CA ALA A 53 -6.54 10.38 -21.10
C ALA A 53 -6.06 8.92 -21.09
N THR A 54 -4.75 8.71 -21.02
CA THR A 54 -4.09 7.40 -20.94
C THR A 54 -3.33 7.26 -19.62
N PRO A 55 -4.02 6.85 -18.52
CA PRO A 55 -3.39 6.78 -17.21
C PRO A 55 -2.34 5.68 -17.09
N LEU A 56 -2.47 4.57 -17.86
CA LEU A 56 -1.53 3.46 -17.81
C LEU A 56 -0.15 3.90 -18.34
N ALA A 57 0.83 3.92 -17.45
CA ALA A 57 2.16 4.43 -17.77
C ALA A 57 2.92 3.47 -18.70
N ASP A 58 3.66 4.03 -19.66
CA ASP A 58 4.55 3.31 -20.56
C ASP A 58 5.85 2.92 -19.86
N TRP A 59 6.65 2.04 -20.48
CA TRP A 59 7.94 1.59 -19.93
C TRP A 59 9.15 2.30 -20.56
N ASP A 60 8.97 3.57 -20.96
CA ASP A 60 10.01 4.32 -21.68
C ASP A 60 11.07 4.91 -20.75
N ASP A 61 10.74 5.16 -19.48
CA ASP A 61 11.65 5.81 -18.52
C ASP A 61 11.80 5.00 -17.21
N PHE A 62 12.55 3.90 -17.29
CA PHE A 62 12.89 3.09 -16.12
C PHE A 62 13.66 3.88 -15.05
N GLY A 63 14.46 4.87 -15.45
CA GLY A 63 15.24 5.70 -14.54
C GLY A 63 14.35 6.55 -13.64
N ALA A 64 13.31 7.16 -14.22
CA ALA A 64 12.33 7.92 -13.46
C ALA A 64 11.54 7.04 -12.50
N TYR A 65 11.13 5.83 -12.93
CA TYR A 65 10.44 4.87 -12.06
C TYR A 65 11.33 4.38 -10.92
N LEU A 66 12.59 4.10 -11.19
CA LEU A 66 13.54 3.73 -10.13
C LEU A 66 13.73 4.87 -9.13
N SER A 67 13.91 6.11 -9.61
CA SER A 67 14.10 7.28 -8.74
C SER A 67 12.88 7.57 -7.87
N SER A 68 11.67 7.60 -8.44
CA SER A 68 10.43 7.81 -7.70
C SER A 68 10.09 6.61 -6.81
N GLY A 69 10.37 5.40 -7.28
CA GLY A 69 10.19 4.16 -6.55
C GLY A 69 11.07 4.06 -5.31
N VAL A 70 12.34 4.50 -5.37
CA VAL A 70 13.21 4.59 -4.20
C VAL A 70 12.60 5.50 -3.12
N LYS A 71 12.03 6.65 -3.50
CA LYS A 71 11.35 7.53 -2.57
C LYS A 71 10.12 6.86 -1.93
N GLY A 72 9.31 6.18 -2.75
CA GLY A 72 8.18 5.39 -2.28
C GLY A 72 8.61 4.25 -1.35
N PHE A 73 9.68 3.54 -1.69
CA PHE A 73 10.23 2.47 -0.87
C PHE A 73 10.73 2.97 0.49
N ILE A 74 11.45 4.09 0.52
CA ILE A 74 11.87 4.73 1.79
C ILE A 74 10.65 5.09 2.63
N ALA A 75 9.60 5.65 2.02
CA ALA A 75 8.36 5.95 2.73
C ALA A 75 7.73 4.69 3.34
N VAL A 76 7.63 3.58 2.57
CA VAL A 76 7.12 2.29 3.09
C VAL A 76 7.97 1.80 4.26
N VAL A 77 9.30 1.80 4.13
CA VAL A 77 10.21 1.35 5.19
C VAL A 77 9.99 2.15 6.47
N VAL A 78 9.90 3.49 6.37
CA VAL A 78 9.67 4.36 7.54
C VAL A 78 8.31 4.09 8.17
N TYR A 79 7.25 3.93 7.38
CA TYR A 79 5.93 3.55 7.88
C TYR A 79 5.89 2.16 8.49
N CYS A 80 6.70 1.21 8.01
CA CYS A 80 6.76 -0.14 8.57
C CYS A 80 7.71 -0.27 9.77
N LEU A 81 8.58 0.72 10.03
CA LEU A 81 9.54 0.67 11.15
C LEU A 81 8.89 0.41 12.53
N PRO A 82 7.80 1.10 12.93
CA PRO A 82 7.20 0.86 14.24
C PRO A 82 6.74 -0.59 14.44
N ILE A 83 6.11 -1.17 13.41
CA ILE A 83 5.65 -2.56 13.49
C ILE A 83 6.83 -3.53 13.51
N GLY A 84 7.89 -3.25 12.74
CA GLY A 84 9.11 -4.04 12.74
C GLY A 84 9.79 -4.08 14.10
N VAL A 85 9.86 -2.95 14.79
CA VAL A 85 10.40 -2.85 16.15
C VAL A 85 9.55 -3.65 17.15
N ILE A 86 8.22 -3.50 17.10
CA ILE A 86 7.30 -4.19 18.00
C ILE A 86 7.35 -5.70 17.78
N TYR A 87 7.34 -6.16 16.53
CA TYR A 87 7.51 -7.59 16.25
C TYR A 87 8.87 -8.11 16.69
N GLY A 88 9.96 -7.39 16.41
CA GLY A 88 11.30 -7.78 16.81
C GLY A 88 11.44 -7.91 18.34
N CYS A 89 10.99 -6.89 19.07
CA CYS A 89 10.99 -6.92 20.55
C CYS A 89 10.05 -7.99 21.10
N GLY A 90 8.86 -8.14 20.51
CA GLY A 90 7.87 -9.12 20.97
C GLY A 90 8.31 -10.57 20.74
N ILE A 91 8.89 -10.87 19.60
CA ILE A 91 9.47 -12.18 19.31
C ILE A 91 10.63 -12.46 20.27
N GLY A 92 11.54 -11.50 20.47
CA GLY A 92 12.65 -11.62 21.41
C GLY A 92 12.18 -11.91 22.84
N LEU A 93 11.14 -11.18 23.30
CA LEU A 93 10.54 -11.43 24.62
C LEU A 93 9.92 -12.83 24.71
N THR A 94 9.17 -13.25 23.70
CA THR A 94 8.50 -14.56 23.67
C THR A 94 9.50 -15.70 23.72
N PHE A 95 10.55 -15.65 22.89
CA PHE A 95 11.61 -16.67 22.91
C PHE A 95 12.42 -16.64 24.21
N GLY A 96 12.66 -15.45 24.78
CA GLY A 96 13.32 -15.28 26.06
C GLY A 96 12.52 -15.93 27.20
N LEU A 97 11.21 -15.69 27.28
CA LEU A 97 10.31 -16.28 28.25
C LEU A 97 10.18 -17.80 28.05
N ALA A 98 10.09 -18.28 26.83
CA ALA A 98 10.04 -19.73 26.56
C ALA A 98 11.33 -20.43 26.94
N GLY A 99 12.49 -19.82 26.73
CA GLY A 99 13.79 -20.33 27.16
C GLY A 99 13.91 -20.36 28.68
N ALA A 100 13.47 -19.31 29.37
CA ALA A 100 13.44 -19.25 30.84
C ALA A 100 12.48 -20.27 31.43
N ALA A 101 11.35 -20.54 30.81
CA ALA A 101 10.38 -21.55 31.27
C ALA A 101 10.95 -22.97 31.33
N GLY A 102 11.91 -23.29 30.45
CA GLY A 102 12.61 -24.58 30.46
C GLY A 102 13.61 -24.77 31.61
N SER A 103 13.94 -23.73 32.37
CA SER A 103 14.94 -23.73 33.44
C SER A 103 14.37 -23.56 34.83
N VAL A 104 13.04 -23.47 34.99
CA VAL A 104 12.32 -23.25 36.25
C VAL A 104 11.38 -24.41 36.56
N ASP A 105 10.81 -24.44 37.79
CA ASP A 105 9.81 -25.43 38.19
C ASP A 105 8.50 -25.31 37.36
N SER A 106 7.62 -26.31 37.50
CA SER A 106 6.41 -26.42 36.69
C SER A 106 5.41 -25.26 36.88
N GLU A 107 5.36 -24.70 38.11
CA GLU A 107 4.44 -23.60 38.43
C GLU A 107 4.93 -22.28 37.78
N ALA A 108 6.20 -21.97 37.95
CA ALA A 108 6.83 -20.81 37.32
C ALA A 108 6.85 -20.92 35.78
N SER A 109 7.07 -22.12 35.24
CA SER A 109 6.98 -22.40 33.80
C SER A 109 5.59 -22.11 33.25
N GLY A 110 4.52 -22.50 33.97
CA GLY A 110 3.14 -22.19 33.61
C GLY A 110 2.84 -20.68 33.62
N ALA A 111 3.35 -19.96 34.61
CA ALA A 111 3.21 -18.52 34.69
C ALA A 111 3.94 -17.81 33.53
N LEU A 112 5.18 -18.19 33.20
CA LEU A 112 5.94 -17.64 32.07
C LEU A 112 5.28 -17.94 30.74
N GLY A 113 4.70 -19.13 30.56
CA GLY A 113 3.92 -19.50 29.39
C GLY A 113 2.67 -18.61 29.19
N SER A 114 1.97 -18.32 30.29
CA SER A 114 0.80 -17.42 30.27
C SER A 114 1.17 -16.00 29.90
N ILE A 115 2.29 -15.47 30.40
CA ILE A 115 2.80 -14.14 30.05
C ILE A 115 3.21 -14.10 28.56
N ALA A 116 3.88 -15.14 28.07
CA ALA A 116 4.25 -15.26 26.67
C ALA A 116 3.00 -15.26 25.76
N GLY A 117 1.97 -16.03 26.10
CA GLY A 117 0.70 -16.07 25.37
C GLY A 117 -0.02 -14.73 25.36
N ALA A 118 -0.11 -14.05 26.51
CA ALA A 118 -0.69 -12.72 26.60
C ALA A 118 0.09 -11.68 25.75
N SER A 119 1.42 -11.75 25.76
CA SER A 119 2.28 -10.86 24.97
C SER A 119 2.03 -11.05 23.48
N ILE A 120 1.95 -12.30 23.00
CA ILE A 120 1.64 -12.62 21.60
C ILE A 120 0.28 -12.02 21.21
N PHE A 121 -0.74 -12.21 22.03
CA PHE A 121 -2.08 -11.66 21.77
C PHE A 121 -2.05 -10.14 21.64
N CYS A 122 -1.38 -9.43 22.57
CA CYS A 122 -1.23 -7.98 22.51
C CYS A 122 -0.51 -7.51 21.24
N ILE A 123 0.56 -8.23 20.83
CA ILE A 123 1.31 -7.93 19.60
C ILE A 123 0.40 -8.04 18.37
N TYR A 124 -0.39 -9.13 18.27
CA TYR A 124 -1.32 -9.30 17.16
C TYR A 124 -2.41 -8.23 17.12
N CYS A 125 -3.02 -7.90 18.28
CA CYS A 125 -4.01 -6.83 18.35
C CYS A 125 -3.43 -5.50 17.88
N PHE A 126 -2.23 -5.14 18.35
CA PHE A 126 -1.56 -3.93 17.91
C PHE A 126 -1.23 -3.97 16.41
N ALA A 127 -0.73 -5.10 15.93
CA ALA A 127 -0.39 -5.28 14.51
C ALA A 127 -1.60 -5.06 13.59
N ILE A 128 -2.76 -5.60 13.96
CA ILE A 128 -4.00 -5.42 13.20
C ILE A 128 -4.41 -3.94 13.18
N LEU A 129 -4.42 -3.29 14.34
CA LEU A 129 -4.76 -1.86 14.43
C LEU A 129 -3.79 -0.99 13.61
N TYR A 130 -2.50 -1.30 13.70
CA TYR A 130 -1.48 -0.58 12.95
C TYR A 130 -1.56 -0.85 11.44
N ALA A 131 -1.88 -2.07 11.04
CA ALA A 131 -2.10 -2.41 9.63
C ALA A 131 -3.28 -1.62 9.04
N ILE A 132 -4.39 -1.48 9.78
CA ILE A 132 -5.52 -0.64 9.37
C ILE A 132 -5.09 0.82 9.24
N PHE A 133 -4.33 1.33 10.21
CA PHE A 133 -3.80 2.69 10.17
C PHE A 133 -2.94 2.93 8.93
N ILE A 134 -1.96 2.04 8.65
CA ILE A 134 -1.10 2.13 7.46
C ILE A 134 -1.92 2.05 6.17
N ALA A 135 -2.88 1.12 6.10
CA ALA A 135 -3.72 0.96 4.92
C ALA A 135 -4.50 2.22 4.56
N LEU A 136 -4.86 3.04 5.55
CA LEU A 136 -5.54 4.32 5.34
C LEU A 136 -4.59 5.48 5.06
N VAL A 137 -3.39 5.47 5.64
CA VAL A 137 -2.43 6.59 5.57
C VAL A 137 -1.54 6.51 4.32
N ILE A 138 -1.14 5.31 3.90
CA ILE A 138 -0.25 5.14 2.73
C ILE A 138 -0.86 5.68 1.43
N PRO A 139 -2.13 5.43 1.07
CA PRO A 139 -2.69 5.94 -0.18
C PRO A 139 -2.60 7.47 -0.34
N PRO A 140 -3.05 8.31 0.62
CA PRO A 140 -2.89 9.75 0.50
C PRO A 140 -1.43 10.22 0.60
N ALA A 141 -0.58 9.53 1.36
CA ALA A 141 0.86 9.82 1.40
C ALA A 141 1.53 9.59 0.04
N PHE A 142 1.18 8.50 -0.64
CA PHE A 142 1.69 8.20 -1.98
C PHE A 142 1.11 9.15 -3.04
N ALA A 143 -0.13 9.57 -2.91
CA ALA A 143 -0.69 10.58 -3.80
C ALA A 143 0.05 11.92 -3.66
N ASN A 144 0.36 12.36 -2.45
CA ASN A 144 1.20 13.54 -2.21
C ASN A 144 2.60 13.39 -2.80
N LEU A 145 3.23 12.22 -2.60
CA LEU A 145 4.54 11.92 -3.19
C LEU A 145 4.47 11.93 -4.73
N ALA A 146 3.42 11.36 -5.32
CA ALA A 146 3.24 11.31 -6.77
C ALA A 146 3.08 12.71 -7.38
N VAL A 147 2.38 13.61 -6.70
CA VAL A 147 2.15 14.99 -7.19
C VAL A 147 3.40 15.85 -7.03
N THR A 148 4.05 15.81 -5.88
CA THR A 148 5.17 16.70 -5.56
C THR A 148 6.52 16.18 -6.05
N GLY A 149 6.68 14.86 -6.16
CA GLY A 149 7.96 14.22 -6.40
C GLY A 149 8.94 14.30 -5.23
N GLU A 150 8.52 14.88 -4.08
CA GLU A 150 9.35 15.08 -2.89
C GLU A 150 9.08 14.01 -1.84
N LEU A 151 10.13 13.32 -1.37
CA LEU A 151 9.99 12.32 -0.29
C LEU A 151 9.35 12.91 0.98
N GLY A 152 9.67 14.15 1.33
CA GLY A 152 9.11 14.83 2.50
C GLY A 152 7.59 14.99 2.47
N ALA A 153 6.99 15.03 1.27
CA ALA A 153 5.53 15.13 1.12
C ALA A 153 4.79 13.89 1.64
N ALA A 154 5.43 12.71 1.57
CA ALA A 154 4.88 11.48 2.13
C ALA A 154 4.82 11.48 3.67
N PHE A 155 5.45 12.45 4.35
CA PHE A 155 5.50 12.58 5.82
C PHE A 155 4.84 13.88 6.32
N ARG A 156 4.16 14.61 5.47
CA ARG A 156 3.37 15.78 5.87
C ARG A 156 2.05 15.33 6.51
N PHE A 157 2.11 14.78 7.72
CA PHE A 157 0.95 14.19 8.39
C PHE A 157 -0.26 15.11 8.46
N GLY A 158 -0.07 16.42 8.68
CA GLY A 158 -1.18 17.37 8.68
C GLY A 158 -1.95 17.38 7.36
N GLU A 159 -1.24 17.38 6.23
CA GLU A 159 -1.85 17.35 4.90
C GLU A 159 -2.46 15.97 4.61
N ILE A 160 -1.77 14.88 4.94
CA ILE A 160 -2.25 13.51 4.75
C ILE A 160 -3.55 13.29 5.52
N PHE A 161 -3.63 13.70 6.79
CA PHE A 161 -4.85 13.59 7.58
C PHE A 161 -5.97 14.50 7.09
N SER A 162 -5.66 15.68 6.56
CA SER A 162 -6.64 16.56 5.92
C SER A 162 -7.27 15.88 4.69
N ILE A 163 -6.43 15.32 3.80
CA ILE A 163 -6.86 14.57 2.62
C ILE A 163 -7.70 13.35 3.02
N LEU A 164 -7.22 12.58 4.01
CA LEU A 164 -7.93 11.40 4.49
C LEU A 164 -9.32 11.76 5.06
N ARG A 165 -9.42 12.79 5.89
CA ARG A 165 -10.70 13.25 6.48
C ARG A 165 -11.68 13.73 5.41
N ALA A 166 -11.19 14.40 4.36
CA ALA A 166 -12.02 14.90 3.27
C ALA A 166 -12.60 13.76 2.40
N ALA A 167 -11.97 12.59 2.36
CA ALA A 167 -12.34 11.47 1.50
C ALA A 167 -12.28 10.10 2.22
N VAL A 168 -12.65 10.02 3.51
CA VAL A 168 -12.61 8.76 4.29
C VAL A 168 -13.42 7.66 3.61
N GLY A 169 -14.66 7.97 3.16
CA GLY A 169 -15.52 7.01 2.47
C GLY A 169 -14.87 6.44 1.20
N PRO A 170 -14.41 7.27 0.25
CA PRO A 170 -13.65 6.85 -0.91
C PRO A 170 -12.44 5.96 -0.60
N TYR A 171 -11.62 6.31 0.39
CA TYR A 171 -10.46 5.50 0.79
C TYR A 171 -10.87 4.15 1.38
N LEU A 172 -11.86 4.09 2.28
CA LEU A 172 -12.38 2.84 2.84
C LEU A 172 -12.98 1.94 1.76
N LEU A 173 -13.77 2.51 0.85
CA LEU A 173 -14.35 1.76 -0.27
C LEU A 173 -13.27 1.25 -1.21
N SER A 174 -12.22 2.04 -1.49
CA SER A 174 -11.11 1.57 -2.32
C SER A 174 -10.38 0.40 -1.68
N LEU A 175 -10.13 0.42 -0.36
CA LEU A 175 -9.52 -0.69 0.37
C LEU A 175 -10.38 -1.95 0.30
N LEU A 176 -11.69 -1.82 0.51
CA LEU A 176 -12.61 -2.96 0.44
C LEU A 176 -12.64 -3.58 -0.97
N VAL A 177 -12.80 -2.73 -1.99
CA VAL A 177 -12.82 -3.18 -3.39
C VAL A 177 -11.49 -3.83 -3.77
N LEU A 178 -10.37 -3.24 -3.38
CA LEU A 178 -9.04 -3.81 -3.64
C LEU A 178 -8.82 -5.14 -2.90
N ALA A 179 -9.28 -5.27 -1.66
CA ALA A 179 -9.19 -6.52 -0.90
C ALA A 179 -9.98 -7.64 -1.57
N LEU A 180 -11.21 -7.36 -2.01
CA LEU A 180 -12.04 -8.32 -2.73
C LEU A 180 -11.45 -8.66 -4.11
N ALA A 181 -11.05 -7.65 -4.88
CA ALA A 181 -10.47 -7.84 -6.20
C ALA A 181 -9.15 -8.61 -6.14
N SER A 182 -8.26 -8.27 -5.21
CA SER A 182 -6.97 -8.96 -5.05
C SER A 182 -7.15 -10.41 -4.63
N SER A 183 -8.12 -10.75 -3.78
CA SER A 183 -8.39 -12.14 -3.40
C SER A 183 -8.88 -12.97 -4.59
N VAL A 184 -9.79 -12.43 -5.41
CA VAL A 184 -10.29 -13.10 -6.63
C VAL A 184 -9.17 -13.25 -7.65
N LEU A 185 -8.44 -12.16 -7.95
CA LEU A 185 -7.36 -12.17 -8.93
C LEU A 185 -6.21 -13.09 -8.50
N SER A 186 -5.86 -13.12 -7.21
CA SER A 186 -4.84 -14.04 -6.69
C SER A 186 -5.27 -15.49 -6.79
N SER A 187 -6.56 -15.80 -6.57
CA SER A 187 -7.10 -17.16 -6.74
C SER A 187 -7.00 -17.61 -8.20
N ILE A 188 -7.36 -16.75 -9.15
CA ILE A 188 -7.23 -17.01 -10.58
C ILE A 188 -5.75 -17.16 -10.97
N GLY A 189 -4.90 -16.26 -10.47
CA GLY A 189 -3.46 -16.29 -10.75
C GLY A 189 -2.78 -17.56 -10.24
N SER A 190 -3.21 -18.09 -9.10
CA SER A 190 -2.66 -19.33 -8.53
C SER A 190 -3.02 -20.57 -9.34
N LEU A 191 -4.19 -20.61 -9.97
CA LEU A 191 -4.62 -21.70 -10.86
C LEU A 191 -3.71 -21.85 -12.09
N LEU A 192 -3.03 -20.81 -12.52
CA LEU A 192 -2.07 -20.80 -13.62
C LEU A 192 -0.64 -21.14 -13.16
N CYS A 193 -0.49 -22.11 -12.27
CA CYS A 193 0.80 -22.58 -11.74
C CYS A 193 1.70 -21.48 -11.16
N GLY A 194 1.12 -20.42 -10.59
CA GLY A 194 1.84 -19.30 -10.00
C GLY A 194 2.32 -18.22 -11.00
N ILE A 195 2.48 -18.55 -12.29
CA ILE A 195 2.85 -17.56 -13.32
C ILE A 195 1.77 -16.47 -13.42
N GLY A 196 0.51 -16.85 -13.29
CA GLY A 196 -0.61 -15.92 -13.28
C GLY A 196 -0.52 -14.86 -12.17
N LEU A 197 0.11 -15.20 -11.03
CA LEU A 197 0.28 -14.25 -9.92
C LEU A 197 1.14 -13.04 -10.31
N LEU A 198 2.09 -13.19 -11.20
CA LEU A 198 2.93 -12.10 -11.69
C LEU A 198 2.09 -11.05 -12.43
N PHE A 199 1.20 -11.50 -13.29
CA PHE A 199 0.34 -10.62 -14.08
C PHE A 199 -0.81 -10.05 -13.25
N THR A 200 -1.43 -10.86 -12.38
CA THR A 200 -2.51 -10.38 -11.51
C THR A 200 -2.02 -9.40 -10.45
N SER A 201 -0.79 -9.53 -9.94
CA SER A 201 -0.19 -8.55 -9.03
C SER A 201 0.09 -7.22 -9.72
N ALA A 202 0.64 -7.24 -10.93
CA ALA A 202 0.87 -6.06 -11.74
C ALA A 202 -0.45 -5.34 -12.09
N TYR A 203 -1.48 -6.10 -12.47
CA TYR A 203 -2.81 -5.56 -12.75
C TYR A 203 -3.43 -4.94 -11.48
N THR A 204 -3.35 -5.62 -10.34
CA THR A 204 -3.86 -5.12 -9.06
C THR A 204 -3.14 -3.82 -8.65
N LEU A 205 -1.83 -3.72 -8.89
CA LEU A 205 -1.07 -2.50 -8.65
C LEU A 205 -1.58 -1.35 -9.52
N ALA A 206 -1.84 -1.59 -10.81
CA ALA A 206 -2.40 -0.59 -11.71
C ALA A 206 -3.77 -0.10 -11.22
N VAL A 207 -4.68 -1.02 -10.89
CA VAL A 207 -6.01 -0.71 -10.35
C VAL A 207 -5.92 0.08 -9.05
N SER A 208 -5.07 -0.32 -8.11
CA SER A 208 -4.89 0.37 -6.83
C SER A 208 -4.38 1.79 -7.02
N SER A 209 -3.40 1.98 -7.89
CA SER A 209 -2.84 3.30 -8.22
C SER A 209 -3.89 4.24 -8.81
N HIS A 210 -4.76 3.72 -9.68
CA HIS A 210 -5.86 4.47 -10.25
C HIS A 210 -6.90 4.87 -9.19
N LEU A 211 -7.29 3.96 -8.30
CA LEU A 211 -8.23 4.25 -7.22
C LEU A 211 -7.67 5.28 -6.23
N HIS A 212 -6.38 5.21 -5.92
CA HIS A 212 -5.73 6.19 -5.05
C HIS A 212 -5.72 7.60 -5.68
N GLY A 213 -5.49 7.70 -6.99
CA GLY A 213 -5.56 8.97 -7.73
C GLY A 213 -6.98 9.55 -7.72
N GLN A 214 -8.01 8.72 -7.95
CA GLN A 214 -9.40 9.16 -7.88
C GLN A 214 -9.78 9.65 -6.47
N ALA A 215 -9.41 8.91 -5.42
CA ALA A 215 -9.69 9.28 -4.04
C ALA A 215 -9.04 10.62 -3.66
N TYR A 216 -7.81 10.85 -4.11
CA TYR A 216 -7.11 12.11 -3.93
C TYR A 216 -7.83 13.29 -4.61
N ASN A 217 -8.28 13.12 -5.86
CA ASN A 217 -9.02 14.17 -6.58
C ASN A 217 -10.33 14.53 -5.87
N ILE A 218 -11.06 13.54 -5.35
CA ILE A 218 -12.25 13.78 -4.55
C ILE A 218 -11.92 14.56 -3.27
N ALA A 219 -10.86 14.18 -2.56
CA ALA A 219 -10.43 14.89 -1.36
C ALA A 219 -10.09 16.35 -1.65
N LYS A 220 -9.35 16.62 -2.70
CA LYS A 220 -8.99 18.00 -3.10
C LYS A 220 -10.20 18.82 -3.53
N ALA A 221 -11.15 18.23 -4.26
CA ALA A 221 -12.39 18.90 -4.63
C ALA A 221 -13.23 19.29 -3.39
N THR A 222 -13.32 18.39 -2.41
CA THR A 222 -14.03 18.65 -1.13
C THR A 222 -13.34 19.76 -0.33
N THR A 223 -12.01 19.73 -0.23
CA THR A 223 -11.24 20.73 0.55
C THR A 223 -11.25 22.11 -0.15
N GLY A 224 -11.13 22.13 -1.48
CA GLY A 224 -11.21 23.37 -2.26
C GLY A 224 -12.59 24.01 -2.22
N GLY A 225 -13.67 23.22 -2.29
CA GLY A 225 -15.04 23.69 -2.13
C GLY A 225 -15.31 24.34 -0.76
N ALA A 226 -14.85 23.69 0.32
CA ALA A 226 -14.99 24.21 1.67
C ALA A 226 -14.23 25.54 1.90
N ALA A 227 -13.08 25.71 1.25
CA ALA A 227 -12.31 26.97 1.33
C ALA A 227 -13.03 28.13 0.64
N ILE A 228 -13.74 27.89 -0.46
CA ILE A 228 -14.54 28.90 -1.15
C ILE A 228 -15.76 29.30 -0.32
N GLU A 229 -16.42 28.35 0.32
CA GLU A 229 -17.61 28.60 1.16
C GLU A 229 -17.28 29.42 2.43
N GLN A 230 -16.07 29.27 2.99
CA GLN A 230 -15.58 30.06 4.13
C GLN A 230 -15.11 31.49 3.74
N SER A 231 -14.93 31.76 2.45
CA SER A 231 -14.48 33.06 1.95
C SER A 231 -15.62 33.98 1.46
N MET A 232 -16.86 33.48 1.45
CA MET A 232 -18.10 34.23 1.14
C MET A 232 -18.82 34.64 2.40
#